data_c119b7dfc896380616a613467b0575f9
#
_entry.id   c119b7dfc896380616a613467b0575f9
#
_cell.length_a   1.000
_cell.length_b   1.000
_cell.length_c   1.000
_cell.angle_alpha   90.00
_cell.angle_beta   90.00
_cell.angle_gamma   90.00
#
_symmetry.space_group_name_H-M   'P 1'
#
loop_
_entity.id
_entity.type
_entity.pdbx_description
1 polymer ?
#
loop_
_entity_poly.entity_id
_entity_poly.type
_entity_poly.pdbx_seq_one_letter_code
_entity_poly.pdbx_strand_id
1 'polypeptide(L)'
;MKNTLSLIFFITCFLISDKSLAQVDEKGSIYTYKTGDFNGIGKWYMGREIAYVMGFQGIDWLERSEREKEEDVSTLIKNMKVKSVDHIADIGAGSGYHAFKLASLVKNGLIYAVDIQSEMLNEIELKKKSNRILNIETILGSEKGIHLPKHSLDKVLLVDVYHEFSYPIEMIESIKNALKPNGLLFLIEYRGEDSNVPIKKIHKMTEKQSVLEMNAAGFKLKENIDNLPWQHCMIFEKNKYE
;
A
#
# COMPACT_ATOMS: atom_id res chain seq x y z
N MET A 1 -65.03 39.51 -1.08
CA MET A 1 -64.20 38.86 -0.03
C MET A 1 -63.41 37.77 -0.68
N LYS A 2 -62.12 37.98 -0.94
CA LYS A 2 -61.24 37.01 -1.59
C LYS A 2 -60.26 36.54 -0.52
N ASN A 3 -60.32 35.22 -0.15
CA ASN A 3 -59.36 34.62 0.75
C ASN A 3 -58.15 34.15 -0.05
N THR A 4 -56.99 34.72 0.22
CA THR A 4 -55.67 34.30 -0.26
C THR A 4 -55.07 33.33 0.76
N LEU A 5 -54.94 32.07 0.37
CA LEU A 5 -54.27 31.00 1.13
C LEU A 5 -52.77 31.09 0.82
N SER A 6 -51.96 31.44 1.81
CA SER A 6 -50.49 31.48 1.69
C SER A 6 -49.94 30.11 2.00
N LEU A 7 -49.34 29.45 0.99
CA LEU A 7 -48.70 28.15 1.11
C LEU A 7 -47.22 28.36 1.50
N ILE A 8 -46.88 28.04 2.75
CA ILE A 8 -45.51 28.07 3.24
C ILE A 8 -44.84 26.74 2.86
N PHE A 9 -43.87 26.80 1.96
CA PHE A 9 -43.02 25.66 1.58
C PHE A 9 -41.88 25.54 2.61
N PHE A 10 -41.95 24.54 3.46
CA PHE A 10 -40.83 24.13 4.32
C PHE A 10 -39.84 23.31 3.46
N ILE A 11 -38.70 23.92 3.13
CA ILE A 11 -37.55 23.21 2.56
C ILE A 11 -36.80 22.57 3.72
N THR A 12 -36.99 21.26 3.93
CA THR A 12 -36.16 20.48 4.81
C THR A 12 -34.86 20.15 4.07
N CYS A 13 -33.79 20.84 4.39
CA CYS A 13 -32.44 20.43 4.00
C CYS A 13 -32.09 19.11 4.70
N PHE A 14 -32.16 18.01 3.96
CA PHE A 14 -31.53 16.76 4.37
C PHE A 14 -30.02 16.91 4.20
N LEU A 15 -29.29 17.07 5.29
CA LEU A 15 -27.86 16.85 5.33
C LEU A 15 -27.61 15.36 5.13
N ILE A 16 -27.33 14.97 3.89
CA ILE A 16 -26.82 13.65 3.57
C ILE A 16 -25.39 13.61 4.06
N SER A 17 -25.20 12.98 5.23
CA SER A 17 -23.87 12.58 5.69
C SER A 17 -23.38 11.50 4.74
N ASP A 18 -22.46 11.83 3.84
CA ASP A 18 -21.72 10.87 3.02
C ASP A 18 -20.85 10.00 3.94
N LYS A 19 -21.46 8.95 4.50
CA LYS A 19 -20.71 7.79 4.94
C LYS A 19 -20.33 7.03 3.67
N SER A 20 -19.09 7.16 3.24
CA SER A 20 -18.49 6.32 2.20
C SER A 20 -18.46 4.87 2.73
N LEU A 21 -19.56 4.16 2.56
CA LEU A 21 -19.64 2.73 2.79
C LEU A 21 -19.01 2.05 1.58
N ALA A 22 -18.08 1.11 1.81
CA ALA A 22 -17.62 0.20 0.78
C ALA A 22 -18.85 -0.39 0.07
N GLN A 23 -18.88 -0.28 -1.25
CA GLN A 23 -19.99 -0.77 -2.06
C GLN A 23 -19.99 -2.30 -2.00
N VAL A 24 -20.89 -2.87 -1.19
CA VAL A 24 -21.13 -4.32 -1.11
C VAL A 24 -22.05 -4.69 -2.27
N ASP A 25 -21.68 -5.70 -3.06
CA ASP A 25 -22.55 -6.19 -4.14
C ASP A 25 -23.82 -6.86 -3.57
N GLU A 26 -24.79 -7.20 -4.44
CA GLU A 26 -26.06 -7.85 -4.05
C GLU A 26 -25.87 -9.21 -3.33
N LYS A 27 -24.63 -9.76 -3.29
CA LYS A 27 -24.23 -10.98 -2.59
C LYS A 27 -23.46 -10.74 -1.31
N GLY A 28 -23.26 -9.48 -0.87
CA GLY A 28 -22.50 -9.16 0.32
C GLY A 28 -20.96 -9.17 0.13
N SER A 29 -20.46 -9.23 -1.12
CA SER A 29 -19.04 -9.15 -1.43
C SER A 29 -18.57 -7.69 -1.51
N ILE A 30 -17.43 -7.39 -0.89
CA ILE A 30 -16.75 -6.10 -1.02
C ILE A 30 -15.98 -5.96 -2.35
N TYR A 31 -15.89 -7.04 -3.11
CA TYR A 31 -15.25 -7.10 -4.42
C TYR A 31 -16.29 -7.30 -5.51
N THR A 32 -16.11 -6.60 -6.63
CA THR A 32 -16.91 -6.81 -7.83
C THR A 32 -16.05 -7.38 -8.96
N TYR A 33 -16.68 -8.05 -9.92
CA TYR A 33 -15.98 -8.69 -11.04
C TYR A 33 -16.59 -8.22 -12.35
N LYS A 34 -15.76 -7.65 -13.22
CA LYS A 34 -16.14 -7.23 -14.57
C LYS A 34 -14.91 -7.11 -15.46
N THR A 35 -15.07 -7.22 -16.75
CA THR A 35 -14.01 -6.97 -17.72
C THR A 35 -13.48 -5.53 -17.56
N GLY A 36 -12.16 -5.38 -17.58
CA GLY A 36 -11.48 -4.11 -17.41
C GLY A 36 -10.24 -3.99 -18.30
N ASP A 37 -9.12 -3.52 -17.75
CA ASP A 37 -7.85 -3.35 -18.44
C ASP A 37 -7.21 -4.70 -18.78
N PHE A 38 -6.49 -4.77 -19.91
CA PHE A 38 -5.73 -5.97 -20.28
C PHE A 38 -4.68 -6.38 -19.23
N ASN A 39 -4.16 -5.41 -18.46
CA ASN A 39 -3.21 -5.63 -17.37
C ASN A 39 -3.89 -5.75 -15.99
N GLY A 40 -5.23 -5.86 -15.94
CA GLY A 40 -6.02 -6.04 -14.73
C GLY A 40 -6.55 -7.46 -14.60
N ILE A 41 -6.84 -7.88 -13.36
CA ILE A 41 -7.36 -9.23 -13.07
C ILE A 41 -8.89 -9.33 -13.20
N GLY A 42 -9.57 -8.27 -13.67
CA GLY A 42 -11.03 -8.22 -13.74
C GLY A 42 -11.74 -8.15 -12.39
N LYS A 43 -11.00 -8.04 -11.29
CA LYS A 43 -11.49 -7.87 -9.92
C LYS A 43 -11.35 -6.41 -9.50
N TRP A 44 -12.40 -5.87 -8.90
CA TRP A 44 -12.51 -4.45 -8.55
C TRP A 44 -12.73 -4.29 -7.05
N TYR A 45 -12.06 -3.30 -6.48
CA TYR A 45 -12.21 -2.90 -5.09
C TYR A 45 -12.41 -1.39 -5.00
N MET A 46 -13.51 -0.94 -4.38
CA MET A 46 -13.86 0.47 -4.17
C MET A 46 -13.75 1.35 -5.43
N GLY A 47 -14.14 0.80 -6.60
CA GLY A 47 -14.13 1.51 -7.88
C GLY A 47 -12.83 1.41 -8.68
N ARG A 48 -11.78 0.81 -8.15
CA ARG A 48 -10.50 0.55 -8.81
C ARG A 48 -10.40 -0.91 -9.24
N GLU A 49 -9.91 -1.17 -10.45
CA GLU A 49 -9.50 -2.51 -10.87
C GLU A 49 -8.13 -2.84 -10.27
N ILE A 50 -7.97 -4.09 -9.85
CA ILE A 50 -6.71 -4.61 -9.31
C ILE A 50 -5.82 -5.02 -10.49
N ALA A 51 -4.55 -4.58 -10.47
CA ALA A 51 -3.58 -4.94 -11.49
C ALA A 51 -3.11 -6.40 -11.37
N TYR A 52 -2.61 -6.96 -12.48
CA TYR A 52 -1.83 -8.20 -12.42
C TYR A 52 -0.55 -8.00 -11.62
N VAL A 53 -0.24 -8.99 -10.79
CA VAL A 53 1.05 -9.05 -10.07
C VAL A 53 2.19 -9.16 -11.06
N MET A 54 3.23 -8.35 -10.86
CA MET A 54 4.46 -8.47 -11.64
C MET A 54 5.17 -9.79 -11.28
N GLY A 55 5.34 -10.69 -12.27
CA GLY A 55 6.05 -11.94 -12.08
C GLY A 55 7.55 -11.74 -11.85
N PHE A 56 8.21 -12.74 -11.24
CA PHE A 56 9.66 -12.70 -10.96
C PHE A 56 10.53 -12.50 -12.22
N GLN A 57 10.02 -12.79 -13.41
CA GLN A 57 10.69 -12.49 -14.69
C GLN A 57 10.96 -11.00 -14.89
N GLY A 58 10.23 -10.14 -14.16
CA GLY A 58 10.43 -8.69 -14.16
C GLY A 58 11.51 -8.20 -13.19
N ILE A 59 12.31 -9.09 -12.58
CA ILE A 59 13.27 -8.75 -11.54
C ILE A 59 14.31 -7.71 -11.99
N ASP A 60 14.73 -7.76 -13.26
CA ASP A 60 15.69 -6.80 -13.83
C ASP A 60 15.14 -5.37 -13.83
N TRP A 61 13.81 -5.19 -13.95
CA TRP A 61 13.17 -3.90 -13.81
C TRP A 61 13.34 -3.32 -12.41
N LEU A 62 13.31 -4.16 -11.37
CA LEU A 62 13.48 -3.75 -9.97
C LEU A 62 14.92 -3.30 -9.65
N GLU A 63 15.90 -3.76 -10.43
CA GLU A 63 17.33 -3.45 -10.23
C GLU A 63 17.87 -2.45 -11.26
N ARG A 64 16.99 -1.80 -12.07
CA ARG A 64 17.42 -0.84 -13.10
C ARG A 64 18.19 0.33 -12.50
N SER A 65 19.23 0.77 -13.21
CA SER A 65 20.11 1.86 -12.76
C SER A 65 19.41 3.21 -12.63
N GLU A 66 18.34 3.43 -13.39
CA GLU A 66 17.55 4.67 -13.43
C GLU A 66 16.67 4.84 -12.19
N ARG A 67 16.45 3.77 -11.41
CA ARG A 67 15.51 3.74 -10.29
C ARG A 67 15.73 4.86 -9.26
N GLU A 68 16.98 5.14 -8.91
CA GLU A 68 17.29 6.21 -7.96
C GLU A 68 16.90 7.60 -8.51
N LYS A 69 17.02 7.82 -9.84
CA LYS A 69 16.61 9.08 -10.48
C LYS A 69 15.08 9.20 -10.60
N GLU A 70 14.40 8.09 -10.79
CA GLU A 70 12.95 8.02 -11.04
C GLU A 70 12.15 8.00 -9.73
N GLU A 71 12.66 7.34 -8.70
CA GLU A 71 11.96 7.08 -7.44
C GLU A 71 12.59 7.75 -6.23
N ASP A 72 13.87 8.15 -6.30
CA ASP A 72 14.67 8.74 -5.21
C ASP A 72 14.55 7.94 -3.90
N VAL A 73 14.92 6.68 -3.98
CA VAL A 73 14.84 5.74 -2.85
C VAL A 73 15.65 6.22 -1.65
N SER A 74 16.72 6.98 -1.88
CA SER A 74 17.50 7.61 -0.81
C SER A 74 16.65 8.61 0.00
N THR A 75 15.82 9.41 -0.67
CA THR A 75 14.90 10.34 -0.01
C THR A 75 13.74 9.59 0.65
N LEU A 76 13.18 8.56 0.02
CA LEU A 76 12.18 7.69 0.65
C LEU A 76 12.69 7.15 2.00
N ILE A 77 13.88 6.55 2.03
CA ILE A 77 14.45 5.99 3.26
C ILE A 77 14.66 7.09 4.34
N LYS A 78 15.06 8.31 3.97
CA LYS A 78 15.12 9.45 4.90
C LYS A 78 13.75 9.81 5.46
N ASN A 79 12.70 9.84 4.61
CA ASN A 79 11.32 10.09 5.04
C ASN A 79 10.84 9.07 6.08
N MET A 80 11.30 7.82 5.98
CA MET A 80 10.93 6.76 6.93
C MET A 80 11.49 6.98 8.33
N LYS A 81 12.52 7.83 8.53
CA LYS A 81 13.14 8.10 9.85
C LYS A 81 13.45 6.80 10.60
N VAL A 82 14.14 5.89 9.92
CA VAL A 82 14.47 4.55 10.42
C VAL A 82 15.39 4.64 11.64
N LYS A 83 15.07 3.85 12.68
CA LYS A 83 15.91 3.68 13.87
C LYS A 83 16.67 2.36 13.80
N SER A 84 17.85 2.28 14.39
CA SER A 84 18.69 1.08 14.35
C SER A 84 18.05 -0.16 14.98
N VAL A 85 17.04 0.01 15.83
CA VAL A 85 16.32 -1.06 16.54
C VAL A 85 14.94 -1.37 15.93
N ASP A 86 14.55 -0.71 14.84
CA ASP A 86 13.24 -0.93 14.23
C ASP A 86 13.10 -2.35 13.67
N HIS A 87 11.92 -2.89 13.76
CA HIS A 87 11.46 -4.07 13.04
C HIS A 87 10.58 -3.60 11.88
N ILE A 88 11.05 -3.81 10.66
CA ILE A 88 10.40 -3.27 9.45
C ILE A 88 10.04 -4.41 8.51
N ALA A 89 8.81 -4.43 8.00
CA ALA A 89 8.44 -5.32 6.90
C ALA A 89 8.44 -4.53 5.58
N ASP A 90 9.16 -5.06 4.60
CA ASP A 90 9.13 -4.69 3.19
C ASP A 90 8.24 -5.71 2.49
N ILE A 91 7.02 -5.31 2.09
CA ILE A 91 5.99 -6.22 1.58
C ILE A 91 5.87 -6.06 0.07
N GLY A 92 5.90 -7.19 -0.65
CA GLY A 92 6.20 -7.22 -2.07
C GLY A 92 7.67 -6.87 -2.29
N ALA A 93 8.55 -7.50 -1.48
CA ALA A 93 9.97 -7.15 -1.43
C ALA A 93 10.71 -7.35 -2.76
N GLY A 94 10.17 -8.18 -3.66
CA GLY A 94 10.74 -8.43 -4.97
C GLY A 94 12.19 -8.90 -4.88
N SER A 95 13.09 -8.17 -5.53
CA SER A 95 14.54 -8.44 -5.50
C SER A 95 15.22 -8.11 -4.16
N GLY A 96 14.48 -7.53 -3.20
CA GLY A 96 15.01 -7.03 -1.93
C GLY A 96 15.64 -5.64 -2.01
N TYR A 97 15.42 -4.91 -3.09
CA TYR A 97 16.07 -3.61 -3.33
C TYR A 97 15.96 -2.63 -2.13
N HIS A 98 14.76 -2.49 -1.55
CA HIS A 98 14.56 -1.68 -0.35
C HIS A 98 15.03 -2.40 0.92
N ALA A 99 14.75 -3.69 1.05
CA ALA A 99 15.14 -4.48 2.22
C ALA A 99 16.64 -4.39 2.50
N PHE A 100 17.50 -4.51 1.48
CA PHE A 100 18.95 -4.40 1.65
C PHE A 100 19.40 -3.00 2.07
N LYS A 101 18.80 -1.94 1.51
CA LYS A 101 19.08 -0.56 1.91
C LYS A 101 18.67 -0.30 3.36
N LEU A 102 17.50 -0.76 3.78
CA LEU A 102 17.00 -0.66 5.14
C LEU A 102 17.85 -1.46 6.14
N ALA A 103 18.29 -2.66 5.78
CA ALA A 103 19.13 -3.51 6.63
C ALA A 103 20.46 -2.83 7.01
N SER A 104 21.01 -1.99 6.14
CA SER A 104 22.21 -1.22 6.44
C SER A 104 22.04 -0.20 7.58
N LEU A 105 20.80 0.23 7.85
CA LEU A 105 20.43 1.21 8.87
C LEU A 105 19.91 0.55 10.16
N VAL A 106 19.24 -0.60 10.04
CA VAL A 106 18.62 -1.34 11.14
C VAL A 106 19.62 -2.35 11.72
N LYS A 107 20.69 -1.87 12.38
CA LYS A 107 21.79 -2.73 12.85
C LYS A 107 21.44 -3.62 14.05
N ASN A 108 20.46 -3.21 14.86
CA ASN A 108 20.06 -3.87 16.10
C ASN A 108 18.58 -4.31 16.07
N GLY A 109 17.95 -4.24 14.91
CA GLY A 109 16.58 -4.68 14.64
C GLY A 109 16.56 -5.71 13.50
N LEU A 110 15.45 -5.78 12.78
CA LEU A 110 15.24 -6.81 11.76
C LEU A 110 14.42 -6.26 10.60
N ILE A 111 14.76 -6.67 9.39
CA ILE A 111 13.95 -6.45 8.18
C ILE A 111 13.28 -7.77 7.81
N TYR A 112 11.97 -7.74 7.66
CA TYR A 112 11.20 -8.85 7.10
C TYR A 112 10.93 -8.54 5.63
N ALA A 113 11.56 -9.30 4.73
CA ALA A 113 11.29 -9.24 3.30
C ALA A 113 10.17 -10.22 2.98
N VAL A 114 8.96 -9.70 2.75
CA VAL A 114 7.77 -10.51 2.52
C VAL A 114 7.40 -10.47 1.06
N ASP A 115 7.25 -11.64 0.43
CA ASP A 115 6.77 -11.76 -0.95
C ASP A 115 5.90 -13.00 -1.09
N ILE A 116 5.00 -13.01 -2.09
CA ILE A 116 4.18 -14.19 -2.42
C ILE A 116 4.88 -15.14 -3.38
N GLN A 117 5.97 -14.70 -4.01
CA GLN A 117 6.74 -15.46 -4.98
C GLN A 117 8.01 -16.01 -4.34
N SER A 118 8.10 -17.33 -4.21
CA SER A 118 9.27 -18.00 -3.65
C SER A 118 10.55 -17.71 -4.42
N GLU A 119 10.46 -17.47 -5.73
CA GLU A 119 11.57 -17.12 -6.60
C GLU A 119 12.21 -15.78 -6.21
N MET A 120 11.40 -14.78 -5.87
CA MET A 120 11.88 -13.50 -5.36
C MET A 120 12.61 -13.67 -4.02
N LEU A 121 12.03 -14.45 -3.10
CA LEU A 121 12.65 -14.73 -1.80
C LEU A 121 13.97 -15.50 -1.94
N ASN A 122 14.06 -16.44 -2.86
CA ASN A 122 15.28 -17.17 -3.15
C ASN A 122 16.41 -16.24 -3.63
N GLU A 123 16.09 -15.24 -4.46
CA GLU A 123 17.06 -14.24 -4.90
C GLU A 123 17.57 -13.40 -3.71
N ILE A 124 16.68 -12.99 -2.80
CA ILE A 124 17.05 -12.31 -1.57
C ILE A 124 18.00 -13.18 -0.73
N GLU A 125 17.69 -14.47 -0.55
CA GLU A 125 18.55 -15.39 0.22
C GLU A 125 19.94 -15.56 -0.40
N LEU A 126 20.03 -15.62 -1.73
CA LEU A 126 21.33 -15.67 -2.42
C LEU A 126 22.12 -14.38 -2.16
N LYS A 127 21.50 -13.22 -2.31
CA LYS A 127 22.13 -11.92 -2.04
C LYS A 127 22.54 -11.76 -0.56
N LYS A 128 21.72 -12.18 0.40
CA LYS A 128 22.06 -12.21 1.83
C LYS A 128 23.32 -13.02 2.09
N LYS A 129 23.39 -14.21 1.51
CA LYS A 129 24.52 -15.13 1.68
C LYS A 129 25.82 -14.55 1.12
N SER A 130 25.77 -14.04 -0.12
CA SER A 130 26.95 -13.47 -0.79
C SER A 130 27.47 -12.22 -0.06
N ASN A 131 26.60 -11.39 0.49
CA ASN A 131 26.95 -10.14 1.17
C ASN A 131 27.07 -10.30 2.71
N ARG A 132 26.87 -11.50 3.28
CA ARG A 132 26.92 -11.79 4.71
C ARG A 132 25.96 -10.91 5.54
N ILE A 133 24.74 -10.68 5.03
CA ILE A 133 23.72 -9.89 5.70
C ILE A 133 22.86 -10.81 6.56
N LEU A 134 22.80 -10.52 7.88
CA LEU A 134 22.17 -11.38 8.88
C LEU A 134 20.83 -10.83 9.38
N ASN A 135 20.55 -9.56 9.19
CA ASN A 135 19.38 -8.86 9.71
C ASN A 135 18.26 -8.66 8.66
N ILE A 136 18.14 -9.58 7.73
CA ILE A 136 16.98 -9.75 6.86
C ILE A 136 16.45 -11.15 7.06
N GLU A 137 15.13 -11.28 7.24
CA GLU A 137 14.39 -12.55 7.26
C GLU A 137 13.40 -12.56 6.10
N THR A 138 13.41 -13.63 5.29
CA THR A 138 12.48 -13.80 4.17
C THR A 138 11.23 -14.53 4.63
N ILE A 139 10.07 -14.01 4.30
CA ILE A 139 8.77 -14.57 4.68
C ILE A 139 7.93 -14.80 3.43
N LEU A 140 7.51 -16.05 3.23
CA LEU A 140 6.53 -16.36 2.19
C LEU A 140 5.14 -15.92 2.69
N GLY A 141 4.64 -14.84 2.10
CA GLY A 141 3.30 -14.34 2.32
C GLY A 141 2.24 -15.12 1.54
N SER A 142 1.02 -14.63 1.61
CA SER A 142 -0.09 -15.11 0.79
C SER A 142 -0.84 -13.91 0.23
N GLU A 143 -1.81 -14.12 -0.67
CA GLU A 143 -2.66 -13.04 -1.19
C GLU A 143 -3.47 -12.29 -0.10
N LYS A 144 -3.61 -12.87 1.09
CA LYS A 144 -4.44 -12.35 2.19
C LYS A 144 -3.68 -12.01 3.46
N GLY A 145 -2.37 -12.25 3.51
CA GLY A 145 -1.65 -11.99 4.75
C GLY A 145 -0.14 -12.16 4.66
N ILE A 146 0.53 -11.44 5.56
CA ILE A 146 1.99 -11.32 5.62
C ILE A 146 2.66 -12.35 6.54
N HIS A 147 1.87 -13.17 7.24
CA HIS A 147 2.32 -14.24 8.16
C HIS A 147 3.31 -13.78 9.25
N LEU A 148 3.20 -12.55 9.71
CA LEU A 148 4.01 -12.02 10.80
C LEU A 148 3.21 -11.93 12.12
N PRO A 149 3.88 -12.04 13.29
CA PRO A 149 3.23 -11.96 14.58
C PRO A 149 2.54 -10.61 14.82
N LYS A 150 1.48 -10.62 15.64
CA LYS A 150 0.80 -9.39 16.07
C LYS A 150 1.77 -8.48 16.83
N HIS A 151 1.66 -7.16 16.59
CA HIS A 151 2.42 -6.13 17.28
C HIS A 151 3.95 -6.30 17.22
N SER A 152 4.47 -6.89 16.14
CA SER A 152 5.89 -7.13 15.95
C SER A 152 6.61 -5.99 15.19
N LEU A 153 5.89 -5.19 14.39
CA LEU A 153 6.46 -4.23 13.46
C LEU A 153 6.38 -2.79 13.94
N ASP A 154 7.48 -2.06 13.82
CA ASP A 154 7.54 -0.60 14.00
C ASP A 154 7.08 0.13 12.74
N LYS A 155 7.45 -0.41 11.57
CA LYS A 155 7.10 0.15 10.26
C LYS A 155 6.77 -0.95 9.25
N VAL A 156 5.91 -0.61 8.31
CA VAL A 156 5.66 -1.41 7.11
C VAL A 156 5.90 -0.52 5.90
N LEU A 157 6.57 -1.05 4.90
CA LEU A 157 6.82 -0.41 3.62
C LEU A 157 6.11 -1.20 2.52
N LEU A 158 5.34 -0.50 1.71
CA LEU A 158 4.71 -0.96 0.47
C LEU A 158 5.19 -0.04 -0.65
N VAL A 159 5.93 -0.55 -1.64
CA VAL A 159 6.41 0.25 -2.77
C VAL A 159 5.91 -0.35 -4.07
N ASP A 160 5.03 0.37 -4.75
CA ASP A 160 4.44 -0.01 -6.05
C ASP A 160 3.89 -1.45 -6.07
N VAL A 161 3.21 -1.85 -4.99
CA VAL A 161 2.71 -3.22 -4.82
C VAL A 161 1.25 -3.27 -4.36
N TYR A 162 0.75 -2.26 -3.66
CA TYR A 162 -0.61 -2.29 -3.12
C TYR A 162 -1.67 -2.38 -4.22
N HIS A 163 -1.44 -1.73 -5.35
CA HIS A 163 -2.34 -1.77 -6.50
C HIS A 163 -2.49 -3.19 -7.11
N GLU A 164 -1.59 -4.11 -6.78
CA GLU A 164 -1.59 -5.52 -7.21
C GLU A 164 -2.23 -6.48 -6.19
N PHE A 165 -2.58 -6.03 -4.98
CA PHE A 165 -3.16 -6.92 -3.97
C PHE A 165 -4.51 -7.47 -4.41
N SER A 166 -4.59 -8.79 -4.63
CA SER A 166 -5.83 -9.49 -5.01
C SER A 166 -6.90 -9.39 -3.93
N TYR A 167 -6.52 -9.23 -2.67
CA TYR A 167 -7.39 -9.12 -1.50
C TYR A 167 -6.91 -7.95 -0.61
N PRO A 168 -7.08 -6.69 -1.06
CA PRO A 168 -6.51 -5.53 -0.38
C PRO A 168 -6.99 -5.35 1.07
N ILE A 169 -8.28 -5.58 1.37
CA ILE A 169 -8.77 -5.39 2.74
C ILE A 169 -8.17 -6.42 3.70
N GLU A 170 -8.13 -7.70 3.29
CA GLU A 170 -7.58 -8.79 4.11
C GLU A 170 -6.07 -8.61 4.32
N MET A 171 -5.35 -8.20 3.28
CA MET A 171 -3.91 -7.94 3.37
C MET A 171 -3.63 -6.77 4.32
N ILE A 172 -4.35 -5.65 4.18
CA ILE A 172 -4.15 -4.48 5.05
C ILE A 172 -4.58 -4.79 6.50
N GLU A 173 -5.59 -5.63 6.72
CA GLU A 173 -5.95 -6.12 8.05
C GLU A 173 -4.82 -6.96 8.66
N SER A 174 -4.19 -7.85 7.90
CA SER A 174 -3.03 -8.61 8.33
C SER A 174 -1.86 -7.69 8.71
N ILE A 175 -1.59 -6.66 7.90
CA ILE A 175 -0.59 -5.62 8.16
C ILE A 175 -0.94 -4.84 9.44
N LYS A 176 -2.20 -4.40 9.59
CA LYS A 176 -2.69 -3.69 10.77
C LYS A 176 -2.45 -4.49 12.05
N ASN A 177 -2.71 -5.78 12.01
CA ASN A 177 -2.50 -6.68 13.15
C ASN A 177 -1.01 -6.82 13.51
N ALA A 178 -0.11 -6.89 12.52
CA ALA A 178 1.32 -7.03 12.75
C ALA A 178 1.98 -5.73 13.23
N LEU A 179 1.47 -4.56 12.85
CA LEU A 179 1.96 -3.27 13.33
C LEU A 179 1.74 -3.11 14.83
N LYS A 180 2.74 -2.57 15.54
CA LYS A 180 2.62 -2.08 16.92
C LYS A 180 1.58 -0.97 17.02
N PRO A 181 1.07 -0.62 18.22
CA PRO A 181 0.04 0.45 18.38
C PRO A 181 0.43 1.79 17.76
N ASN A 182 1.71 2.17 17.81
CA ASN A 182 2.23 3.40 17.22
C ASN A 182 3.04 3.14 15.92
N GLY A 183 2.92 1.94 15.35
CA GLY A 183 3.59 1.57 14.10
C GLY A 183 3.02 2.35 12.91
N LEU A 184 3.84 2.56 11.91
CA LEU A 184 3.50 3.36 10.72
C LEU A 184 3.52 2.49 9.46
N LEU A 185 2.55 2.72 8.60
CA LEU A 185 2.50 2.16 7.24
C LEU A 185 2.95 3.25 6.25
N PHE A 186 3.97 2.95 5.46
CA PHE A 186 4.44 3.75 4.34
C PHE A 186 3.91 3.12 3.05
N LEU A 187 3.00 3.84 2.40
CA LEU A 187 2.43 3.46 1.12
C LEU A 187 3.01 4.37 0.04
N ILE A 188 3.83 3.77 -0.80
CA ILE A 188 4.52 4.44 -1.91
C ILE A 188 3.92 3.91 -3.20
N GLU A 189 3.31 4.78 -3.99
CA GLU A 189 2.63 4.41 -5.23
C GLU A 189 2.87 5.48 -6.29
N TYR A 190 3.02 5.08 -7.54
CA TYR A 190 3.12 6.01 -8.67
C TYR A 190 1.90 6.91 -8.73
N ARG A 191 2.12 8.22 -8.95
CA ARG A 191 1.05 9.24 -8.97
C ARG A 191 0.05 8.98 -10.08
N GLY A 192 -1.18 8.63 -9.72
CA GLY A 192 -2.30 8.45 -10.66
C GLY A 192 -2.77 9.76 -11.26
N GLU A 193 -2.52 10.88 -10.60
CA GLU A 193 -2.85 12.23 -11.02
C GLU A 193 -1.89 12.78 -12.09
N ASP A 194 -0.64 12.27 -12.15
CA ASP A 194 0.38 12.76 -13.06
C ASP A 194 0.45 11.90 -14.32
N SER A 195 0.04 12.47 -15.45
CA SER A 195 0.12 11.84 -16.76
C SER A 195 1.55 11.73 -17.31
N ASN A 196 2.51 12.50 -16.78
CA ASN A 196 3.90 12.48 -17.24
C ASN A 196 4.70 11.31 -16.62
N VAL A 197 4.22 10.71 -15.53
CA VAL A 197 4.83 9.49 -15.00
C VAL A 197 4.60 8.34 -15.99
N PRO A 198 5.66 7.76 -16.62
CA PRO A 198 5.55 6.84 -17.75
C PRO A 198 5.20 5.40 -17.33
N ILE A 199 4.25 5.26 -16.40
CA ILE A 199 3.75 3.98 -15.86
C ILE A 199 2.32 3.79 -16.34
N LYS A 200 1.93 2.56 -16.65
CA LYS A 200 0.55 2.21 -17.06
C LYS A 200 -0.44 2.65 -15.97
N LYS A 201 -1.59 3.19 -16.39
CA LYS A 201 -2.59 3.78 -15.50
C LYS A 201 -3.04 2.81 -14.39
N ILE A 202 -3.17 1.52 -14.68
CA ILE A 202 -3.61 0.51 -13.73
C ILE A 202 -2.59 0.23 -12.61
N HIS A 203 -1.31 0.54 -12.86
CA HIS A 203 -0.22 0.45 -11.88
C HIS A 203 0.05 1.79 -11.18
N LYS A 204 -0.89 2.72 -11.21
CA LYS A 204 -0.82 4.01 -10.51
C LYS A 204 -1.99 4.13 -9.55
N MET A 205 -1.77 4.83 -8.44
CA MET A 205 -2.83 5.18 -7.51
C MET A 205 -2.90 6.68 -7.27
N THR A 206 -4.13 7.21 -7.20
CA THR A 206 -4.32 8.58 -6.73
C THR A 206 -4.26 8.62 -5.21
N GLU A 207 -3.82 9.74 -4.62
CA GLU A 207 -3.89 9.96 -3.17
C GLU A 207 -5.30 9.73 -2.65
N LYS A 208 -6.30 10.28 -3.35
CA LYS A 208 -7.72 10.13 -2.99
C LYS A 208 -8.14 8.66 -2.88
N GLN A 209 -7.75 7.83 -3.86
CA GLN A 209 -8.10 6.40 -3.86
C GLN A 209 -7.37 5.65 -2.75
N SER A 210 -6.07 5.93 -2.57
CA SER A 210 -5.27 5.32 -1.51
C SER A 210 -5.84 5.63 -0.12
N VAL A 211 -6.18 6.91 0.14
CA VAL A 211 -6.78 7.34 1.41
C VAL A 211 -8.16 6.70 1.63
N LEU A 212 -8.98 6.60 0.58
CA LEU A 212 -10.29 5.94 0.65
C LEU A 212 -10.15 4.47 1.09
N GLU A 213 -9.26 3.71 0.44
CA GLU A 213 -9.05 2.29 0.71
C GLU A 213 -8.40 2.07 2.09
N MET A 214 -7.41 2.86 2.48
CA MET A 214 -6.75 2.78 3.78
C MET A 214 -7.70 3.14 4.93
N ASN A 215 -8.56 4.16 4.77
CA ASN A 215 -9.57 4.51 5.76
C ASN A 215 -10.57 3.37 5.98
N ALA A 216 -11.00 2.70 4.91
CA ALA A 216 -11.89 1.54 5.01
C ALA A 216 -11.25 0.36 5.77
N ALA A 217 -9.92 0.27 5.77
CA ALA A 217 -9.16 -0.75 6.50
C ALA A 217 -8.74 -0.33 7.93
N GLY A 218 -9.22 0.83 8.41
CA GLY A 218 -8.95 1.31 9.78
C GLY A 218 -7.61 2.02 9.95
N PHE A 219 -7.09 2.61 8.89
CA PHE A 219 -5.96 3.55 8.93
C PHE A 219 -6.43 4.97 8.64
N LYS A 220 -5.66 5.96 9.04
CA LYS A 220 -5.82 7.34 8.62
C LYS A 220 -4.52 7.89 8.06
N LEU A 221 -4.64 8.74 7.05
CA LEU A 221 -3.49 9.46 6.52
C LEU A 221 -2.93 10.38 7.61
N LYS A 222 -1.65 10.24 7.91
CA LYS A 222 -0.90 11.11 8.78
C LYS A 222 -0.24 12.24 7.98
N GLU A 223 0.35 11.90 6.85
CA GLU A 223 1.08 12.83 5.99
C GLU A 223 1.25 12.22 4.59
N ASN A 224 1.21 13.04 3.55
CA ASN A 224 1.75 12.70 2.23
C ASN A 224 2.92 13.64 1.95
N ILE A 225 4.15 13.12 1.92
CA ILE A 225 5.36 13.90 1.70
C ILE A 225 5.59 14.01 0.18
N ASP A 226 5.38 15.20 -0.38
CA ASP A 226 5.49 15.46 -1.80
C ASP A 226 6.93 15.81 -2.22
N ASN A 227 7.86 14.84 -2.11
CA ASN A 227 9.26 15.05 -2.42
C ASN A 227 9.92 13.91 -3.21
N LEU A 228 9.13 12.92 -3.67
CA LEU A 228 9.61 11.87 -4.57
C LEU A 228 9.25 12.24 -6.02
N PRO A 229 10.10 11.90 -7.02
CA PRO A 229 9.87 12.32 -8.40
C PRO A 229 8.56 11.79 -9.00
N TRP A 230 8.31 10.48 -8.92
CA TRP A 230 7.16 9.84 -9.59
C TRP A 230 6.08 9.32 -8.63
N GLN A 231 6.38 9.23 -7.34
CA GLN A 231 5.54 8.53 -6.37
C GLN A 231 4.98 9.45 -5.31
N HIS A 232 3.83 9.09 -4.76
CA HIS A 232 3.37 9.55 -3.47
C HIS A 232 4.21 8.90 -2.37
N CYS A 233 4.47 9.62 -1.28
CA CYS A 233 5.02 9.08 -0.05
C CYS A 233 3.99 9.26 1.07
N MET A 234 2.99 8.39 1.10
CA MET A 234 1.88 8.46 2.05
C MET A 234 2.20 7.68 3.32
N ILE A 235 2.10 8.34 4.46
CA ILE A 235 2.32 7.76 5.78
C ILE A 235 0.97 7.61 6.47
N PHE A 236 0.65 6.38 6.87
CA PHE A 236 -0.59 6.07 7.57
C PHE A 236 -0.32 5.60 9.00
N GLU A 237 -1.22 5.90 9.91
CA GLU A 237 -1.27 5.38 11.27
C GLU A 237 -2.62 4.71 11.54
N LYS A 238 -2.67 3.79 12.50
CA LYS A 238 -3.91 3.13 12.90
C LYS A 238 -4.91 4.15 13.45
N ASN A 239 -6.20 3.95 13.16
CA ASN A 239 -7.24 4.69 13.86
C ASN A 239 -7.22 4.33 15.36
N LYS A 240 -7.22 5.34 16.23
CA LYS A 240 -7.14 5.16 17.69
C LYS A 240 -8.45 4.73 18.34
N TYR A 241 -9.53 4.67 17.59
CA TYR A 241 -10.90 4.49 18.12
C TYR A 241 -11.57 3.19 17.64
N GLU A 242 -10.78 2.20 17.19
CA GLU A 242 -11.26 0.84 16.88
C GLU A 242 -10.73 -0.19 17.88
#